data_1af077fd93c2563edcaf6fcb858005c4
#
_entry.id   1af077fd93c2563edcaf6fcb858005c4
#
_cell.length_a   1.000
_cell.length_b   1.000
_cell.length_c   1.000
_cell.angle_alpha   90.00
_cell.angle_beta   90.00
_cell.angle_gamma   90.00
#
_symmetry.space_group_name_H-M   'P 1'
#
loop_
_entity.id
_entity.type
_entity.pdbx_description
1 polymer ?
#
loop_
_entity_poly.entity_id
_entity_poly.type
_entity_poly.pdbx_seq_one_letter_code
_entity_poly.pdbx_strand_id
1 'polypeptide(L)'
;MPRQNFCGMGSAMEDVNSVPSSKPRQQCSSERRFEEIIGNSPALEFALAQVERVAATDSTVLGDTGTGKELIARAIHNISARCGRPFVKLNCAAIPFDLLESELFGHEKGAFTGAFAQKIGRFEMADKGTLFLDEIGDIPLALQPKLLRVLQEQEFERLGSGRTHRINVRLVAATHRDLLEMVKRNEFRSDLYYRLNVFPVVLPPLRERQGDVPQLVAYFVEIYARGMGKRISHIPKETLEAFTSYSWPGNVRELQNLVERAVIRSDDGVLPNPFSNSLLASKKNCATFPHGKFVASQRAVILETLQIANWVIGGPSGAAARLGLKRTTLIAKMKKFGISRPVPSDDRDVLTDSLQAGPAASCG
;
A
#
# COMPACT_ATOMS: atom_id res chain seq x y z
N MET A 1 -4.37 91.70 -38.33
CA MET A 1 -3.08 92.25 -37.83
C MET A 1 -2.72 91.65 -36.54
N PRO A 2 -1.45 91.46 -36.33
CA PRO A 2 -0.52 90.39 -36.83
C PRO A 2 0.29 89.67 -35.73
N ARG A 3 1.08 88.82 -36.24
CA ARG A 3 2.43 88.34 -35.84
C ARG A 3 2.43 86.95 -35.14
N GLN A 4 2.94 85.98 -35.91
CA GLN A 4 4.32 85.57 -36.14
C GLN A 4 5.05 85.19 -34.82
N ASN A 5 5.63 84.10 -34.64
CA ASN A 5 6.68 83.26 -35.24
C ASN A 5 7.10 82.32 -34.09
N PHE A 6 7.70 81.21 -34.15
CA PHE A 6 8.78 80.56 -34.86
C PHE A 6 8.93 79.12 -34.26
N CYS A 7 8.98 78.18 -35.13
CA CYS A 7 10.07 77.25 -35.34
C CYS A 7 10.80 76.62 -34.10
N GLY A 8 10.80 75.32 -34.09
CA GLY A 8 11.71 74.53 -33.25
C GLY A 8 11.53 73.04 -33.61
N MET A 9 12.36 72.58 -34.54
CA MET A 9 12.59 71.19 -34.88
C MET A 9 13.21 70.47 -33.70
N GLY A 10 12.80 69.21 -33.42
CA GLY A 10 13.43 68.34 -32.46
C GLY A 10 12.91 66.93 -32.53
N SER A 11 13.47 66.19 -33.46
CA SER A 11 13.79 64.77 -33.46
C SER A 11 12.87 63.76 -32.75
N ALA A 12 12.39 62.84 -33.58
CA ALA A 12 11.87 61.52 -33.26
C ALA A 12 12.80 60.75 -32.31
N MET A 13 12.20 60.12 -31.28
CA MET A 13 12.75 58.92 -30.70
C MET A 13 11.58 57.98 -30.42
N GLU A 14 11.55 56.92 -31.17
CA GLU A 14 10.72 55.74 -30.99
C GLU A 14 11.01 55.12 -29.63
N ASP A 15 10.04 55.02 -28.73
CA ASP A 15 10.06 54.09 -27.61
C ASP A 15 9.19 52.87 -27.93
N VAL A 16 9.84 51.92 -28.60
CA VAL A 16 9.43 50.52 -28.67
C VAL A 16 9.96 49.85 -27.43
N ASN A 17 9.15 49.62 -26.40
CA ASN A 17 9.31 48.52 -25.47
C ASN A 17 8.12 48.41 -24.51
N SER A 18 6.97 47.97 -25.01
CA SER A 18 5.97 47.33 -24.16
C SER A 18 6.25 45.81 -24.11
N VAL A 19 7.11 45.42 -23.18
CA VAL A 19 7.26 44.03 -22.75
C VAL A 19 5.98 43.61 -22.04
N PRO A 20 5.29 42.52 -22.45
CA PRO A 20 4.12 42.04 -21.75
C PRO A 20 4.58 41.58 -20.35
N SER A 21 3.97 42.18 -19.32
CA SER A 21 4.14 41.81 -17.92
C SER A 21 3.88 40.31 -17.76
N SER A 22 4.94 39.55 -17.59
CA SER A 22 4.88 38.19 -17.11
C SER A 22 4.16 38.19 -15.77
N LYS A 23 2.98 37.58 -15.70
CA LYS A 23 2.31 37.26 -14.44
C LYS A 23 3.33 36.65 -13.47
N PRO A 24 3.41 37.10 -12.21
CA PRO A 24 4.35 36.51 -11.28
C PRO A 24 4.04 35.01 -11.18
N ARG A 25 5.07 34.19 -11.42
CA ARG A 25 5.06 32.78 -11.04
C ARG A 25 4.68 32.74 -9.56
N GLN A 26 3.51 32.19 -9.24
CA GLN A 26 3.17 31.86 -7.87
C GLN A 26 4.28 30.94 -7.36
N GLN A 27 5.23 31.51 -6.62
CA GLN A 27 6.13 30.77 -5.78
C GLN A 27 5.24 30.12 -4.72
N CYS A 28 5.02 28.80 -4.85
CA CYS A 28 4.48 28.01 -3.75
C CYS A 28 5.34 28.28 -2.52
N SER A 29 4.78 28.99 -1.55
CA SER A 29 5.47 29.37 -0.32
C SER A 29 6.01 28.09 0.37
N SER A 30 7.25 28.15 0.81
CA SER A 30 7.94 27.01 1.44
C SER A 30 7.25 26.45 2.68
N GLU A 31 6.38 27.20 3.32
CA GLU A 31 5.65 26.85 4.53
C GLU A 31 4.47 25.88 4.30
N ARG A 32 3.95 25.73 3.07
CA ARG A 32 2.79 24.87 2.76
C ARG A 32 3.15 23.53 2.14
N ARG A 33 4.42 23.14 2.14
CA ARG A 33 4.87 21.98 1.35
C ARG A 33 4.41 20.64 1.87
N PHE A 34 4.17 20.52 3.19
CA PHE A 34 3.85 19.25 3.88
C PHE A 34 2.67 19.37 4.85
N GLU A 35 1.76 20.34 4.67
CA GLU A 35 0.62 20.58 5.59
C GLU A 35 -0.26 19.34 5.82
N GLU A 36 -0.34 18.44 4.84
CA GLU A 36 -1.13 17.21 4.97
C GLU A 36 -0.36 16.07 5.67
N ILE A 37 0.96 16.24 5.90
CA ILE A 37 1.81 15.20 6.50
C ILE A 37 2.04 15.56 7.97
N ILE A 38 1.47 14.73 8.85
CA ILE A 38 1.50 14.96 10.29
C ILE A 38 2.59 14.12 10.94
N GLY A 39 3.39 14.79 11.76
CA GLY A 39 4.49 14.23 12.50
C GLY A 39 5.75 15.08 12.39
N ASN A 40 6.64 14.89 13.35
CA ASN A 40 7.93 15.58 13.47
C ASN A 40 9.05 14.63 13.94
N SER A 41 8.83 13.32 13.81
CA SER A 41 9.86 12.35 14.18
C SER A 41 11.07 12.47 13.25
N PRO A 42 12.30 12.27 13.76
CA PRO A 42 13.52 12.36 12.96
C PRO A 42 13.52 11.44 11.73
N ALA A 43 12.89 10.28 11.84
CA ALA A 43 12.74 9.33 10.73
C ALA A 43 11.84 9.88 9.61
N LEU A 44 10.75 10.55 9.97
CA LEU A 44 9.87 11.22 9.00
C LEU A 44 10.56 12.44 8.38
N GLU A 45 11.21 13.29 9.18
CA GLU A 45 11.95 14.46 8.69
C GLU A 45 13.05 14.06 7.71
N PHE A 46 13.79 12.97 7.98
CA PHE A 46 14.75 12.42 7.04
C PHE A 46 14.13 12.03 5.70
N ALA A 47 12.97 11.38 5.72
CA ALA A 47 12.24 11.02 4.50
C ALA A 47 11.74 12.27 3.75
N LEU A 48 11.25 13.30 4.45
CA LEU A 48 10.81 14.56 3.85
C LEU A 48 11.97 15.35 3.23
N ALA A 49 13.14 15.35 3.86
CA ALA A 49 14.35 15.94 3.29
C ALA A 49 14.78 15.23 1.97
N GLN A 50 14.56 13.92 1.86
CA GLN A 50 14.77 13.21 0.60
C GLN A 50 13.74 13.63 -0.45
N VAL A 51 12.48 13.81 -0.07
CA VAL A 51 11.40 14.30 -0.96
C VAL A 51 11.78 15.64 -1.58
N GLU A 52 12.32 16.56 -0.82
CA GLU A 52 12.77 17.86 -1.35
C GLU A 52 13.88 17.74 -2.40
N ARG A 53 14.81 16.80 -2.20
CA ARG A 53 15.93 16.57 -3.14
C ARG A 53 15.46 15.98 -4.46
N VAL A 54 14.42 15.14 -4.44
CA VAL A 54 13.91 14.47 -5.65
C VAL A 54 12.84 15.27 -6.39
N ALA A 55 12.51 16.45 -5.92
CA ALA A 55 11.42 17.26 -6.49
C ALA A 55 11.53 17.51 -8.00
N ALA A 56 12.73 17.42 -8.57
CA ALA A 56 12.99 17.63 -10.01
C ALA A 56 13.07 16.35 -10.84
N THR A 57 13.12 15.15 -10.22
CA THR A 57 13.39 13.87 -10.90
C THR A 57 12.23 12.89 -10.78
N ASP A 58 12.22 11.87 -11.64
CA ASP A 58 11.38 10.71 -11.44
C ASP A 58 11.82 9.97 -10.16
N SER A 59 10.88 9.48 -9.39
CA SER A 59 11.17 8.91 -8.06
C SER A 59 10.25 7.73 -7.75
N THR A 60 10.76 6.82 -6.94
CA THR A 60 10.00 5.70 -6.39
C THR A 60 9.84 5.88 -4.89
N VAL A 61 8.62 5.77 -4.40
CA VAL A 61 8.29 5.85 -2.98
C VAL A 61 8.09 4.43 -2.44
N LEU A 62 8.97 4.03 -1.54
CA LEU A 62 8.95 2.71 -0.91
C LEU A 62 8.41 2.80 0.51
N GLY A 63 7.70 1.79 0.95
CA GLY A 63 7.24 1.70 2.34
C GLY A 63 6.07 0.75 2.52
N ASP A 64 5.85 0.33 3.75
CA ASP A 64 4.76 -0.56 4.13
C ASP A 64 3.40 0.00 3.72
N THR A 65 2.40 -0.88 3.59
CA THR A 65 1.03 -0.46 3.31
C THR A 65 0.51 0.44 4.43
N GLY A 66 -0.16 1.55 4.06
CA GLY A 66 -0.75 2.48 5.01
C GLY A 66 0.20 3.51 5.62
N THR A 67 1.45 3.66 5.14
CA THR A 67 2.43 4.64 5.63
C THR A 67 2.21 6.07 5.13
N GLY A 68 1.34 6.26 4.11
CA GLY A 68 1.06 7.58 3.54
C GLY A 68 1.80 7.85 2.21
N LYS A 69 2.15 6.83 1.43
CA LYS A 69 2.85 6.96 0.13
C LYS A 69 2.16 7.94 -0.83
N GLU A 70 0.82 7.98 -0.87
CA GLU A 70 0.08 8.93 -1.72
C GLU A 70 0.33 10.39 -1.30
N LEU A 71 0.37 10.69 0.00
CA LEU A 71 0.64 12.05 0.50
C LEU A 71 2.04 12.50 0.11
N ILE A 72 3.03 11.60 0.18
CA ILE A 72 4.39 11.88 -0.25
C ILE A 72 4.45 12.11 -1.78
N ALA A 73 3.76 11.30 -2.58
CA ALA A 73 3.70 11.52 -4.02
C ALA A 73 3.07 12.87 -4.38
N ARG A 74 2.03 13.28 -3.66
CA ARG A 74 1.42 14.60 -3.79
C ARG A 74 2.38 15.72 -3.37
N ALA A 75 3.11 15.55 -2.27
CA ALA A 75 4.13 16.50 -1.83
C ALA A 75 5.24 16.65 -2.88
N ILE A 76 5.74 15.56 -3.45
CA ILE A 76 6.72 15.56 -4.55
C ILE A 76 6.20 16.36 -5.75
N HIS A 77 4.92 16.20 -6.11
CA HIS A 77 4.28 16.97 -7.19
C HIS A 77 4.21 18.46 -6.85
N ASN A 78 3.73 18.80 -5.66
CA ASN A 78 3.50 20.19 -5.21
C ASN A 78 4.81 21.00 -5.13
N ILE A 79 5.92 20.35 -4.78
CA ILE A 79 7.25 20.98 -4.71
C ILE A 79 7.89 21.12 -6.10
N SER A 80 7.46 20.32 -7.09
CA SER A 80 8.07 20.28 -8.40
C SER A 80 7.70 21.48 -9.27
N ALA A 81 8.43 21.67 -10.36
CA ALA A 81 8.10 22.66 -11.40
C ALA A 81 6.73 22.41 -12.07
N ARG A 82 6.10 21.27 -11.81
CA ARG A 82 4.80 20.86 -12.37
C ARG A 82 3.63 21.03 -11.38
N CYS A 83 3.80 21.75 -10.26
CA CYS A 83 2.78 21.92 -9.21
C CYS A 83 1.43 22.48 -9.71
N GLY A 84 1.43 23.28 -10.81
CA GLY A 84 0.21 23.78 -11.45
C GLY A 84 -0.31 22.92 -12.59
N ARG A 85 0.20 21.71 -12.78
CA ARG A 85 -0.17 20.78 -13.85
C ARG A 85 -1.01 19.62 -13.30
N PRO A 86 -1.62 18.79 -14.17
CA PRO A 86 -2.40 17.65 -13.70
C PRO A 86 -1.59 16.69 -12.81
N PHE A 87 -2.19 16.27 -11.69
CA PHE A 87 -1.74 15.14 -10.87
C PHE A 87 -2.74 14.01 -11.04
N VAL A 88 -2.36 13.01 -11.82
CA VAL A 88 -3.21 11.84 -12.11
C VAL A 88 -2.72 10.67 -11.26
N LYS A 89 -3.64 10.00 -10.58
CA LYS A 89 -3.34 8.82 -9.78
C LYS A 89 -3.99 7.56 -10.33
N LEU A 90 -3.28 6.44 -10.20
CA LEU A 90 -3.77 5.11 -10.52
C LEU A 90 -3.23 4.12 -9.49
N ASN A 91 -4.11 3.32 -8.92
CA ASN A 91 -3.70 2.18 -8.11
C ASN A 91 -3.76 0.92 -8.97
N CYS A 92 -2.58 0.32 -9.24
CA CYS A 92 -2.46 -0.82 -10.14
C CYS A 92 -3.10 -2.09 -9.57
N ALA A 93 -3.10 -2.25 -8.24
CA ALA A 93 -3.71 -3.41 -7.57
C ALA A 93 -5.25 -3.35 -7.55
N ALA A 94 -5.84 -2.16 -7.70
CA ALA A 94 -7.29 -1.98 -7.62
C ALA A 94 -8.01 -2.26 -8.95
N ILE A 95 -7.27 -2.39 -10.06
CA ILE A 95 -7.82 -2.55 -11.40
C ILE A 95 -7.64 -4.00 -11.86
N PRO A 96 -8.70 -4.65 -12.39
CA PRO A 96 -8.57 -5.94 -13.01
C PRO A 96 -7.49 -5.95 -14.10
N PHE A 97 -6.72 -7.02 -14.14
CA PHE A 97 -5.60 -7.19 -15.06
C PHE A 97 -5.93 -6.83 -16.51
N ASP A 98 -7.06 -7.35 -17.02
CA ASP A 98 -7.49 -7.15 -18.41
C ASP A 98 -7.85 -5.69 -18.74
N LEU A 99 -8.14 -4.87 -17.73
CA LEU A 99 -8.50 -3.46 -17.90
C LEU A 99 -7.33 -2.51 -17.65
N LEU A 100 -6.28 -2.97 -16.96
CA LEU A 100 -5.17 -2.10 -16.56
C LEU A 100 -4.46 -1.47 -17.76
N GLU A 101 -4.28 -2.23 -18.84
CA GLU A 101 -3.67 -1.71 -20.07
C GLU A 101 -4.51 -0.58 -20.68
N SER A 102 -5.83 -0.80 -20.77
CA SER A 102 -6.78 0.20 -21.27
C SER A 102 -6.86 1.44 -20.36
N GLU A 103 -6.74 1.28 -19.05
CA GLU A 103 -6.68 2.41 -18.11
C GLU A 103 -5.40 3.22 -18.27
N LEU A 104 -4.25 2.57 -18.42
CA LEU A 104 -2.95 3.24 -18.56
C LEU A 104 -2.81 3.97 -19.90
N PHE A 105 -3.03 3.26 -21.01
CA PHE A 105 -2.71 3.73 -22.36
C PHE A 105 -3.93 4.22 -23.15
N GLY A 106 -5.15 3.87 -22.71
CA GLY A 106 -6.38 4.14 -23.47
C GLY A 106 -6.61 3.14 -24.60
N HIS A 107 -7.75 3.26 -25.26
CA HIS A 107 -8.11 2.41 -26.40
C HIS A 107 -8.91 3.18 -27.45
N GLU A 108 -8.82 2.75 -28.69
CA GLU A 108 -9.69 3.20 -29.77
C GLU A 108 -10.98 2.38 -29.80
N LYS A 109 -12.00 2.94 -30.41
CA LYS A 109 -13.27 2.22 -30.64
C LYS A 109 -12.99 0.92 -31.42
N GLY A 110 -13.50 -0.20 -30.91
CA GLY A 110 -13.34 -1.50 -31.54
C GLY A 110 -12.02 -2.23 -31.20
N ALA A 111 -11.20 -1.72 -30.30
CA ALA A 111 -9.91 -2.33 -29.92
C ALA A 111 -10.07 -3.73 -29.30
N PHE A 112 -11.20 -4.01 -28.63
CA PHE A 112 -11.56 -5.30 -28.06
C PHE A 112 -13.08 -5.43 -27.95
N THR A 113 -13.59 -6.63 -27.65
CA THR A 113 -15.02 -6.88 -27.43
C THR A 113 -15.50 -6.06 -26.22
N GLY A 114 -16.36 -5.05 -26.49
CA GLY A 114 -16.82 -4.11 -25.45
C GLY A 114 -16.23 -2.69 -25.55
N ALA A 115 -15.29 -2.44 -26.45
CA ALA A 115 -14.75 -1.10 -26.73
C ALA A 115 -15.71 -0.30 -27.63
N PHE A 116 -16.87 0.10 -27.12
CA PHE A 116 -17.89 0.82 -27.87
C PHE A 116 -17.52 2.27 -28.20
N ALA A 117 -16.65 2.87 -27.41
CA ALA A 117 -16.16 4.24 -27.56
C ALA A 117 -14.66 4.30 -27.37
N GLN A 118 -14.01 5.36 -27.86
CA GLN A 118 -12.62 5.67 -27.55
C GLN A 118 -12.49 6.07 -26.07
N LYS A 119 -11.38 5.66 -25.42
CA LYS A 119 -11.03 6.05 -24.06
C LYS A 119 -9.62 6.64 -23.99
N ILE A 120 -9.51 7.79 -23.34
CA ILE A 120 -8.24 8.44 -23.04
C ILE A 120 -7.59 7.73 -21.84
N GLY A 121 -6.31 7.36 -21.98
CA GLY A 121 -5.53 6.70 -20.95
C GLY A 121 -4.96 7.67 -19.91
N ARG A 122 -4.51 7.12 -18.77
CA ARG A 122 -3.93 7.91 -17.65
C ARG A 122 -2.65 8.62 -18.05
N PHE A 123 -1.84 8.04 -18.91
CA PHE A 123 -0.64 8.70 -19.42
C PHE A 123 -0.97 9.98 -20.20
N GLU A 124 -1.96 9.92 -21.06
CA GLU A 124 -2.41 11.10 -21.84
C GLU A 124 -3.06 12.15 -20.93
N MET A 125 -3.87 11.74 -19.95
CA MET A 125 -4.47 12.64 -18.95
C MET A 125 -3.42 13.36 -18.10
N ALA A 126 -2.25 12.73 -17.89
CA ALA A 126 -1.15 13.27 -17.11
C ALA A 126 -0.15 14.08 -17.95
N ASP A 127 -0.42 14.32 -19.25
CA ASP A 127 0.52 15.04 -20.10
C ASP A 127 0.92 16.39 -19.52
N LYS A 128 2.22 16.69 -19.56
CA LYS A 128 2.89 17.85 -18.93
C LYS A 128 2.75 17.91 -17.40
N GLY A 129 2.14 16.91 -16.79
CA GLY A 129 1.89 16.79 -15.36
C GLY A 129 2.68 15.67 -14.70
N THR A 130 2.07 15.07 -13.69
CA THR A 130 2.62 13.94 -12.91
C THR A 130 1.63 12.80 -12.89
N LEU A 131 2.10 11.60 -13.22
CA LEU A 131 1.36 10.35 -13.02
C LEU A 131 1.89 9.65 -11.77
N PHE A 132 1.02 9.37 -10.83
CA PHE A 132 1.31 8.58 -9.65
C PHE A 132 0.76 7.17 -9.85
N LEU A 133 1.66 6.18 -9.89
CA LEU A 133 1.32 4.75 -9.96
C LEU A 133 1.52 4.13 -8.58
N ASP A 134 0.42 3.86 -7.90
CA ASP A 134 0.45 3.13 -6.63
C ASP A 134 0.46 1.63 -6.87
N GLU A 135 1.20 0.89 -6.04
CA GLU A 135 1.42 -0.56 -6.12
C GLU A 135 1.97 -1.00 -7.49
N ILE A 136 3.07 -0.35 -7.92
CA ILE A 136 3.74 -0.63 -9.21
C ILE A 136 4.20 -2.08 -9.32
N GLY A 137 4.47 -2.75 -8.19
CA GLY A 137 4.83 -4.18 -8.14
C GLY A 137 3.70 -5.12 -8.57
N ASP A 138 2.47 -4.64 -8.70
CA ASP A 138 1.32 -5.43 -9.16
C ASP A 138 1.08 -5.31 -10.67
N ILE A 139 1.90 -4.54 -11.39
CA ILE A 139 1.81 -4.46 -12.85
C ILE A 139 2.25 -5.77 -13.48
N PRO A 140 1.39 -6.37 -14.32
CA PRO A 140 1.68 -7.59 -15.04
C PRO A 140 2.96 -7.53 -15.87
N LEU A 141 3.69 -8.64 -15.92
CA LEU A 141 4.93 -8.73 -16.69
C LEU A 141 4.75 -8.35 -18.17
N ALA A 142 3.60 -8.67 -18.75
CA ALA A 142 3.26 -8.33 -20.14
C ALA A 142 3.15 -6.83 -20.41
N LEU A 143 2.81 -6.01 -19.39
CA LEU A 143 2.67 -4.56 -19.51
C LEU A 143 3.96 -3.79 -19.19
N GLN A 144 4.90 -4.42 -18.51
CA GLN A 144 6.15 -3.78 -18.10
C GLN A 144 6.99 -3.27 -19.28
N PRO A 145 7.10 -3.97 -20.45
CA PRO A 145 7.78 -3.44 -21.62
C PRO A 145 7.16 -2.17 -22.17
N LYS A 146 5.81 -2.08 -22.19
CA LYS A 146 5.09 -0.88 -22.66
C LYS A 146 5.33 0.29 -21.70
N LEU A 147 5.31 0.03 -20.39
CA LEU A 147 5.64 1.04 -19.39
C LEU A 147 7.08 1.54 -19.54
N LEU A 148 8.04 0.63 -19.77
CA LEU A 148 9.43 0.99 -19.99
C LEU A 148 9.61 1.89 -21.22
N ARG A 149 8.93 1.58 -22.33
CA ARG A 149 8.96 2.41 -23.55
C ARG A 149 8.49 3.83 -23.27
N VAL A 150 7.38 3.98 -22.51
CA VAL A 150 6.90 5.31 -22.11
C VAL A 150 7.92 6.07 -21.27
N LEU A 151 8.60 5.39 -20.34
CA LEU A 151 9.59 6.02 -19.47
C LEU A 151 10.88 6.43 -20.19
N GLN A 152 11.25 5.71 -21.24
CA GLN A 152 12.47 5.97 -22.02
C GLN A 152 12.25 6.93 -23.18
N GLU A 153 11.21 6.67 -23.97
CA GLU A 153 10.94 7.34 -25.25
C GLU A 153 9.90 8.46 -25.11
N GLN A 154 9.14 8.49 -23.99
CA GLN A 154 8.00 9.38 -23.80
C GLN A 154 6.95 9.22 -24.88
N GLU A 155 6.78 8.01 -25.38
CA GLU A 155 5.86 7.65 -26.44
C GLU A 155 5.06 6.40 -26.07
N PHE A 156 3.82 6.33 -26.52
CA PHE A 156 2.98 5.13 -26.38
C PHE A 156 1.97 5.03 -27.53
N GLU A 157 1.33 3.87 -27.63
CA GLU A 157 0.25 3.61 -28.57
C GLU A 157 -0.99 3.18 -27.78
N ARG A 158 -2.17 3.65 -28.20
CA ARG A 158 -3.45 3.19 -27.65
C ARG A 158 -3.75 1.78 -28.13
N LEU A 159 -4.49 1.02 -27.35
CA LEU A 159 -4.96 -0.30 -27.76
C LEU A 159 -5.81 -0.16 -29.05
N GLY A 160 -5.54 -1.02 -30.02
CA GLY A 160 -6.24 -1.00 -31.32
C GLY A 160 -5.79 0.09 -32.28
N SER A 161 -4.69 0.81 -31.98
CA SER A 161 -4.13 1.84 -32.84
C SER A 161 -2.63 1.67 -33.01
N GLY A 162 -2.12 1.82 -34.23
CA GLY A 162 -0.68 1.92 -34.50
C GLY A 162 -0.17 3.37 -34.46
N ARG A 163 -0.98 4.34 -34.00
CA ARG A 163 -0.56 5.73 -33.92
C ARG A 163 0.22 5.97 -32.64
N THR A 164 1.46 6.44 -32.78
CA THR A 164 2.31 6.84 -31.66
C THR A 164 1.88 8.21 -31.12
N HIS A 165 1.68 8.27 -29.81
CA HIS A 165 1.38 9.48 -29.03
C HIS A 165 2.61 9.89 -28.23
N ARG A 166 3.07 11.13 -28.41
CA ARG A 166 4.14 11.71 -27.58
C ARG A 166 3.57 12.40 -26.37
N ILE A 167 4.19 12.19 -25.22
CA ILE A 167 3.79 12.78 -23.94
C ILE A 167 5.02 13.24 -23.17
N ASN A 168 4.81 14.18 -22.26
CA ASN A 168 5.83 14.62 -21.31
C ASN A 168 5.30 14.45 -19.88
N VAL A 169 5.39 13.24 -19.35
CA VAL A 169 4.86 12.90 -18.03
C VAL A 169 6.00 12.62 -17.08
N ARG A 170 5.91 13.20 -15.88
CA ARG A 170 6.72 12.79 -14.74
C ARG A 170 6.07 11.61 -14.05
N LEU A 171 6.82 10.54 -13.83
CA LEU A 171 6.33 9.39 -13.07
C LEU A 171 6.77 9.46 -11.62
N VAL A 172 5.83 9.18 -10.71
CA VAL A 172 6.10 8.82 -9.31
C VAL A 172 5.47 7.46 -9.07
N ALA A 173 6.28 6.48 -8.72
CA ALA A 173 5.82 5.12 -8.45
C ALA A 173 5.83 4.84 -6.95
N ALA A 174 4.90 4.01 -6.46
CA ALA A 174 4.89 3.54 -5.09
C ALA A 174 4.67 2.04 -5.02
N THR A 175 5.26 1.39 -4.05
CA THR A 175 5.05 -0.03 -3.78
C THR A 175 5.41 -0.37 -2.33
N HIS A 176 4.80 -1.42 -1.81
CA HIS A 176 5.18 -2.07 -0.56
C HIS A 176 6.01 -3.34 -0.80
N ARG A 177 6.14 -3.79 -2.06
CA ARG A 177 6.88 -4.99 -2.42
C ARG A 177 8.36 -4.69 -2.62
N ASP A 178 9.20 -5.66 -2.33
CA ASP A 178 10.61 -5.63 -2.71
C ASP A 178 10.76 -5.94 -4.20
N LEU A 179 10.92 -4.89 -5.01
CA LEU A 179 11.05 -5.03 -6.46
C LEU A 179 12.33 -5.79 -6.86
N LEU A 180 13.40 -5.69 -6.07
CA LEU A 180 14.65 -6.41 -6.36
C LEU A 180 14.46 -7.93 -6.18
N GLU A 181 13.74 -8.33 -5.15
CA GLU A 181 13.39 -9.75 -4.94
C GLU A 181 12.44 -10.25 -6.03
N MET A 182 11.52 -9.42 -6.51
CA MET A 182 10.65 -9.75 -7.65
C MET A 182 11.46 -9.92 -8.96
N VAL A 183 12.50 -9.12 -9.17
CA VAL A 183 13.43 -9.30 -10.33
C VAL A 183 14.10 -10.66 -10.27
N LYS A 184 14.60 -11.07 -9.10
CA LYS A 184 15.22 -12.41 -8.92
C LYS A 184 14.24 -13.56 -9.22
N ARG A 185 12.95 -13.36 -8.96
CA ARG A 185 11.88 -14.35 -9.24
C ARG A 185 11.31 -14.26 -10.65
N ASN A 186 11.84 -13.39 -11.51
CA ASN A 186 11.31 -13.09 -12.84
C ASN A 186 9.83 -12.61 -12.85
N GLU A 187 9.37 -11.99 -11.76
CA GLU A 187 8.05 -11.37 -11.63
C GLU A 187 8.10 -9.88 -12.02
N PHE A 188 9.28 -9.29 -12.08
CA PHE A 188 9.54 -7.91 -12.48
C PHE A 188 10.77 -7.82 -13.37
N ARG A 189 10.75 -6.98 -14.41
CA ARG A 189 11.88 -6.82 -15.32
C ARG A 189 12.98 -5.99 -14.70
N SER A 190 14.21 -6.41 -14.88
CA SER A 190 15.38 -5.70 -14.36
C SER A 190 15.57 -4.32 -14.98
N ASP A 191 15.31 -4.17 -16.29
CA ASP A 191 15.43 -2.89 -17.00
C ASP A 191 14.43 -1.85 -16.47
N LEU A 192 13.19 -2.24 -16.20
CA LEU A 192 12.18 -1.38 -15.59
C LEU A 192 12.54 -1.03 -14.15
N TYR A 193 13.05 -2.00 -13.37
CA TYR A 193 13.52 -1.76 -12.01
C TYR A 193 14.57 -0.65 -11.97
N TYR A 194 15.63 -0.75 -12.76
CA TYR A 194 16.68 0.27 -12.79
C TYR A 194 16.19 1.64 -13.27
N ARG A 195 15.21 1.67 -14.17
CA ARG A 195 14.60 2.93 -14.63
C ARG A 195 13.74 3.60 -13.56
N LEU A 196 13.04 2.83 -12.73
CA LEU A 196 12.23 3.33 -11.63
C LEU A 196 13.07 3.68 -10.40
N ASN A 197 14.07 2.87 -10.08
CA ASN A 197 14.84 2.98 -8.84
C ASN A 197 16.03 3.95 -8.94
N VAL A 198 15.84 5.10 -9.58
CA VAL A 198 16.88 6.14 -9.68
C VAL A 198 17.09 6.82 -8.34
N PHE A 199 16.03 7.17 -7.65
CA PHE A 199 16.10 7.75 -6.30
C PHE A 199 14.95 7.24 -5.44
N PRO A 200 15.18 6.17 -4.66
CA PRO A 200 14.15 5.62 -3.79
C PRO A 200 13.98 6.49 -2.54
N VAL A 201 12.74 6.87 -2.24
CA VAL A 201 12.34 7.49 -0.97
C VAL A 201 11.70 6.43 -0.09
N VAL A 202 12.34 6.07 1.02
CA VAL A 202 11.84 5.07 1.95
C VAL A 202 11.06 5.74 3.06
N LEU A 203 9.78 5.36 3.19
CA LEU A 203 8.92 5.85 4.27
C LEU A 203 9.04 4.95 5.49
N PRO A 204 9.34 5.53 6.67
CA PRO A 204 9.39 4.75 7.90
C PRO A 204 7.99 4.25 8.29
N PRO A 205 7.86 2.99 8.72
CA PRO A 205 6.61 2.50 9.28
C PRO A 205 6.29 3.20 10.62
N LEU A 206 5.01 3.21 11.02
CA LEU A 206 4.58 3.95 12.20
C LEU A 206 5.25 3.48 13.50
N ARG A 207 5.65 2.22 13.58
CA ARG A 207 6.44 1.65 14.70
C ARG A 207 7.82 2.30 14.89
N GLU A 208 8.39 2.90 13.85
CA GLU A 208 9.69 3.59 13.88
C GLU A 208 9.55 5.10 14.11
N ARG A 209 8.31 5.61 14.13
CA ARG A 209 7.98 7.01 14.40
C ARG A 209 6.89 7.14 15.49
N GLN A 210 7.06 6.43 16.59
CA GLN A 210 6.10 6.41 17.71
C GLN A 210 5.80 7.81 18.28
N GLY A 211 6.77 8.74 18.21
CA GLY A 211 6.57 10.13 18.62
C GLY A 211 5.50 10.88 17.82
N ASP A 212 5.17 10.42 16.60
CA ASP A 212 4.13 11.04 15.77
C ASP A 212 2.72 10.54 16.14
N VAL A 213 2.60 9.40 16.84
CA VAL A 213 1.29 8.78 17.17
C VAL A 213 0.38 9.72 17.94
N PRO A 214 0.81 10.46 18.98
CA PRO A 214 -0.05 11.40 19.70
C PRO A 214 -0.62 12.50 18.81
N GLN A 215 0.19 13.04 17.90
CA GLN A 215 -0.22 14.11 16.98
C GLN A 215 -1.23 13.56 15.95
N LEU A 216 -0.97 12.38 15.40
CA LEU A 216 -1.89 11.70 14.47
C LEU A 216 -3.23 11.37 15.13
N VAL A 217 -3.22 10.89 16.39
CA VAL A 217 -4.45 10.63 17.15
C VAL A 217 -5.25 11.91 17.33
N ALA A 218 -4.62 12.99 17.80
CA ALA A 218 -5.29 14.28 17.99
C ALA A 218 -5.92 14.79 16.68
N TYR A 219 -5.18 14.74 15.61
CA TYR A 219 -5.63 15.16 14.28
C TYR A 219 -6.84 14.35 13.78
N PHE A 220 -6.78 13.03 13.85
CA PHE A 220 -7.89 12.19 13.39
C PHE A 220 -9.11 12.32 14.30
N VAL A 221 -8.92 12.46 15.62
CA VAL A 221 -10.03 12.73 16.55
C VAL A 221 -10.74 14.02 16.15
N GLU A 222 -10.00 15.09 15.86
CA GLU A 222 -10.60 16.36 15.45
C GLU A 222 -11.40 16.23 14.14
N ILE A 223 -10.83 15.57 13.12
CA ILE A 223 -11.50 15.34 11.83
C ILE A 223 -12.80 14.56 12.02
N TYR A 224 -12.73 13.41 12.69
CA TYR A 224 -13.89 12.54 12.82
C TYR A 224 -14.95 13.10 13.77
N ALA A 225 -14.54 13.73 14.88
CA ALA A 225 -15.47 14.39 15.80
C ALA A 225 -16.23 15.51 15.08
N ARG A 226 -15.53 16.35 14.29
CA ARG A 226 -16.15 17.41 13.49
C ARG A 226 -17.12 16.83 12.45
N GLY A 227 -16.71 15.78 11.73
CA GLY A 227 -17.54 15.12 10.70
C GLY A 227 -18.81 14.47 11.27
N MET A 228 -18.79 14.03 12.53
CA MET A 228 -19.91 13.39 13.22
C MET A 228 -20.71 14.35 14.12
N GLY A 229 -20.35 15.64 14.16
CA GLY A 229 -20.99 16.61 15.06
C GLY A 229 -20.75 16.32 16.55
N LYS A 230 -19.75 15.52 16.88
CA LYS A 230 -19.36 15.20 18.26
C LYS A 230 -18.31 16.17 18.77
N ARG A 231 -18.25 16.35 20.10
CA ARG A 231 -17.19 17.11 20.76
C ARG A 231 -16.40 16.18 21.65
N ILE A 232 -15.17 15.86 21.26
CA ILE A 232 -14.23 15.11 22.10
C ILE A 232 -13.35 16.14 22.78
N SER A 233 -13.54 16.31 24.10
CA SER A 233 -12.83 17.30 24.91
C SER A 233 -11.59 16.72 25.60
N HIS A 234 -11.53 15.40 25.76
CA HIS A 234 -10.46 14.74 26.52
C HIS A 234 -10.05 13.40 25.91
N ILE A 235 -8.75 13.21 25.78
CA ILE A 235 -8.13 11.92 25.45
C ILE A 235 -7.39 11.45 26.71
N PRO A 236 -7.84 10.38 27.38
CA PRO A 236 -7.19 9.87 28.59
C PRO A 236 -5.72 9.49 28.30
N LYS A 237 -4.86 9.77 29.27
CA LYS A 237 -3.42 9.47 29.14
C LYS A 237 -3.16 7.97 28.90
N GLU A 238 -3.90 7.10 29.60
CA GLU A 238 -3.85 5.66 29.42
C GLU A 238 -4.23 5.22 28.01
N THR A 239 -5.22 5.89 27.40
CA THR A 239 -5.61 5.64 26.01
C THR A 239 -4.48 6.04 25.05
N LEU A 240 -3.86 7.20 25.27
CA LEU A 240 -2.76 7.68 24.44
C LEU A 240 -1.51 6.79 24.56
N GLU A 241 -1.18 6.33 25.77
CA GLU A 241 -0.10 5.36 26.03
C GLU A 241 -0.37 4.03 25.30
N ALA A 242 -1.62 3.56 25.32
CA ALA A 242 -2.02 2.35 24.60
C ALA A 242 -1.85 2.49 23.08
N PHE A 243 -2.21 3.64 22.50
CA PHE A 243 -1.94 3.95 21.09
C PHE A 243 -0.43 3.98 20.78
N THR A 244 0.38 4.60 21.65
CA THR A 244 1.83 4.75 21.44
C THR A 244 2.56 3.42 21.54
N SER A 245 2.13 2.54 22.43
CA SER A 245 2.76 1.23 22.67
C SER A 245 2.40 0.15 21.64
N TYR A 246 1.41 0.39 20.79
CA TYR A 246 0.97 -0.58 19.79
C TYR A 246 1.90 -0.61 18.58
N SER A 247 2.09 -1.76 17.96
CA SER A 247 3.08 -1.99 16.88
C SER A 247 2.65 -1.52 15.48
N TRP A 248 1.39 -1.19 15.29
CA TRP A 248 0.82 -0.62 14.06
C TRP A 248 1.15 -1.41 12.77
N PRO A 249 0.81 -2.69 12.66
CA PRO A 249 1.08 -3.46 11.45
C PRO A 249 0.42 -2.88 10.18
N GLY A 250 -0.73 -2.21 10.33
CA GLY A 250 -1.42 -1.47 9.24
C GLY A 250 -1.08 0.01 9.19
N ASN A 251 -0.06 0.46 9.94
CA ASN A 251 0.46 1.83 9.95
C ASN A 251 -0.62 2.89 10.20
N VAL A 252 -0.55 4.04 9.54
CA VAL A 252 -1.47 5.17 9.72
C VAL A 252 -2.91 4.80 9.33
N ARG A 253 -3.10 3.92 8.34
CA ARG A 253 -4.45 3.47 7.93
C ARG A 253 -5.15 2.69 9.06
N GLU A 254 -4.42 1.84 9.77
CA GLU A 254 -4.97 1.13 10.94
C GLU A 254 -5.25 2.08 12.10
N LEU A 255 -4.33 3.01 12.39
CA LEU A 255 -4.51 4.06 13.39
C LEU A 255 -5.79 4.87 13.10
N GLN A 256 -5.94 5.34 11.88
CA GLN A 256 -7.09 6.10 11.40
C GLN A 256 -8.41 5.34 11.67
N ASN A 257 -8.49 4.07 11.26
CA ASN A 257 -9.68 3.24 11.47
C ASN A 257 -9.99 2.99 12.96
N LEU A 258 -8.95 2.85 13.80
CA LEU A 258 -9.14 2.66 15.24
C LEU A 258 -9.61 3.93 15.93
N VAL A 259 -9.07 5.09 15.56
CA VAL A 259 -9.53 6.40 16.06
C VAL A 259 -10.97 6.67 15.63
N GLU A 260 -11.32 6.42 14.37
CA GLU A 260 -12.69 6.57 13.88
C GLU A 260 -13.68 5.73 14.71
N ARG A 261 -13.37 4.46 14.95
CA ARG A 261 -14.19 3.59 15.81
C ARG A 261 -14.28 4.08 17.25
N ALA A 262 -13.20 4.63 17.80
CA ALA A 262 -13.21 5.20 19.15
C ALA A 262 -14.09 6.43 19.22
N VAL A 263 -14.05 7.32 18.22
CA VAL A 263 -14.93 8.50 18.13
C VAL A 263 -16.40 8.09 17.97
N ILE A 264 -16.70 7.07 17.17
CA ILE A 264 -18.07 6.54 17.03
C ILE A 264 -18.62 6.08 18.40
N ARG A 265 -17.81 5.41 19.21
CA ARG A 265 -18.18 4.85 20.52
C ARG A 265 -18.13 5.87 21.66
N SER A 266 -17.61 7.05 21.43
CA SER A 266 -17.55 8.11 22.44
C SER A 266 -18.94 8.71 22.66
N ASP A 267 -19.45 8.62 23.90
CA ASP A 267 -20.75 9.18 24.30
C ASP A 267 -20.59 10.45 25.16
N ASP A 268 -19.54 10.54 25.99
CA ASP A 268 -19.37 11.58 27.03
C ASP A 268 -18.27 12.61 26.71
N GLY A 269 -17.91 12.78 25.44
CA GLY A 269 -16.82 13.70 25.08
C GLY A 269 -15.42 13.22 25.46
N VAL A 270 -15.29 11.98 25.91
CA VAL A 270 -14.02 11.30 26.24
C VAL A 270 -13.73 10.23 25.20
N LEU A 271 -12.50 10.18 24.68
CA LEU A 271 -12.10 9.13 23.74
C LEU A 271 -11.89 7.80 24.49
N PRO A 272 -12.72 6.76 24.24
CA PRO A 272 -12.54 5.47 24.89
C PRO A 272 -11.30 4.76 24.39
N ASN A 273 -10.67 3.91 25.23
CA ASN A 273 -9.55 3.08 24.81
C ASN A 273 -10.03 1.97 23.84
N PRO A 274 -9.63 1.98 22.56
CA PRO A 274 -10.09 0.98 21.59
C PRO A 274 -9.53 -0.43 21.86
N PHE A 275 -8.48 -0.55 22.69
CA PHE A 275 -7.83 -1.82 23.03
C PHE A 275 -8.43 -2.49 24.27
N SER A 276 -9.32 -1.82 25.02
CA SER A 276 -9.90 -2.34 26.26
C SER A 276 -10.95 -3.45 26.03
N ASN A 277 -11.51 -3.58 24.84
CA ASN A 277 -12.39 -4.69 24.50
C ASN A 277 -11.59 -5.93 24.10
N SER A 278 -11.79 -7.04 24.80
CA SER A 278 -11.09 -8.31 24.76
C SER A 278 -10.86 -8.97 23.39
N LEU A 279 -11.47 -8.47 22.32
CA LEU A 279 -11.27 -8.96 20.95
C LEU A 279 -9.93 -8.50 20.31
N LEU A 280 -9.31 -7.43 20.83
CA LEU A 280 -7.99 -6.96 20.39
C LEU A 280 -6.87 -7.33 21.39
N ALA A 281 -7.22 -7.63 22.64
CA ALA A 281 -6.26 -8.08 23.65
C ALA A 281 -5.59 -9.43 23.28
N SER A 282 -6.24 -10.24 22.45
CA SER A 282 -5.67 -11.48 21.89
C SER A 282 -4.52 -11.27 20.89
N LYS A 283 -4.28 -10.04 20.44
CA LYS A 283 -3.21 -9.72 19.47
C LYS A 283 -1.90 -9.24 20.08
N LYS A 284 -1.77 -9.16 21.43
CA LYS A 284 -0.47 -8.88 22.07
C LYS A 284 0.63 -9.93 21.80
N ASN A 285 0.27 -11.06 21.17
CA ASN A 285 1.21 -12.14 20.78
C ASN A 285 1.28 -12.35 19.24
N CYS A 286 0.98 -11.34 18.42
CA CYS A 286 1.20 -11.45 16.98
C CYS A 286 2.65 -11.05 16.62
N ALA A 287 3.64 -11.74 17.22
CA ALA A 287 4.91 -11.93 16.57
C ALA A 287 4.62 -12.70 15.27
N THR A 288 5.00 -12.10 14.14
CA THR A 288 5.24 -12.73 12.83
C THR A 288 4.71 -14.16 12.71
N PHE A 289 3.53 -14.34 12.12
CA PHE A 289 3.09 -15.67 11.74
C PHE A 289 3.79 -16.07 10.44
N PRO A 290 4.80 -16.95 10.47
CA PRO A 290 5.19 -17.64 9.27
C PRO A 290 4.00 -18.52 8.85
N HIS A 291 3.77 -18.65 7.56
CA HIS A 291 2.68 -19.40 6.93
C HIS A 291 2.45 -20.81 7.52
N GLY A 292 3.45 -21.39 8.19
CA GLY A 292 3.38 -22.68 8.89
C GLY A 292 2.54 -22.71 10.17
N LYS A 293 2.38 -21.60 10.90
CA LYS A 293 1.63 -21.60 12.17
C LYS A 293 0.11 -21.58 11.99
N PHE A 294 -0.40 -21.02 10.90
CA PHE A 294 -1.85 -21.05 10.59
C PHE A 294 -2.32 -22.48 10.30
N VAL A 295 -1.48 -23.27 9.62
CA VAL A 295 -1.74 -24.68 9.33
C VAL A 295 -1.69 -25.54 10.61
N ALA A 296 -0.73 -25.25 11.50
CA ALA A 296 -0.62 -25.94 12.79
C ALA A 296 -1.80 -25.65 13.72
N SER A 297 -2.30 -24.40 13.76
CA SER A 297 -3.48 -24.01 14.52
C SER A 297 -4.76 -24.70 14.02
N GLN A 298 -4.97 -24.78 12.69
CA GLN A 298 -6.11 -25.50 12.11
C GLN A 298 -6.04 -27.00 12.39
N ARG A 299 -4.85 -27.60 12.34
CA ARG A 299 -4.64 -29.01 12.67
C ARG A 299 -4.98 -29.30 14.13
N ALA A 300 -4.55 -28.44 15.06
CA ALA A 300 -4.82 -28.57 16.49
C ALA A 300 -6.32 -28.52 16.79
N VAL A 301 -7.06 -27.55 16.26
CA VAL A 301 -8.50 -27.41 16.44
C VAL A 301 -9.27 -28.61 15.90
N ILE A 302 -8.88 -29.14 14.73
CA ILE A 302 -9.53 -30.32 14.15
C ILE A 302 -9.25 -31.55 15.01
N LEU A 303 -8.01 -31.75 15.50
CA LEU A 303 -7.64 -32.87 16.38
C LEU A 303 -8.42 -32.84 17.69
N GLU A 304 -8.47 -31.70 18.36
CA GLU A 304 -9.20 -31.51 19.61
C GLU A 304 -10.69 -31.81 19.44
N THR A 305 -11.30 -31.29 18.37
CA THR A 305 -12.73 -31.56 18.10
C THR A 305 -12.99 -33.02 17.75
N LEU A 306 -12.07 -33.71 17.09
CA LEU A 306 -12.17 -35.15 16.79
C LEU A 306 -12.05 -35.99 18.09
N GLN A 307 -11.19 -35.60 19.01
CA GLN A 307 -11.05 -36.24 20.33
C GLN A 307 -12.34 -36.08 21.16
N ILE A 308 -12.90 -34.86 21.25
CA ILE A 308 -14.16 -34.58 21.94
C ILE A 308 -15.34 -35.33 21.29
N ALA A 309 -15.35 -35.52 19.98
CA ALA A 309 -16.36 -36.27 19.25
C ALA A 309 -16.08 -37.78 19.17
N ASN A 310 -15.11 -38.33 19.96
CA ASN A 310 -14.69 -39.73 19.93
C ASN A 310 -14.44 -40.27 18.51
N TRP A 311 -13.83 -39.43 17.65
CA TRP A 311 -13.53 -39.72 16.25
C TRP A 311 -14.78 -40.00 15.36
N VAL A 312 -15.97 -39.57 15.79
CA VAL A 312 -17.19 -39.61 14.99
C VAL A 312 -17.20 -38.39 14.07
N ILE A 313 -17.02 -38.59 12.76
CA ILE A 313 -16.89 -37.50 11.78
C ILE A 313 -18.25 -36.90 11.39
N GLY A 314 -19.28 -37.74 11.21
CA GLY A 314 -20.61 -37.35 10.72
C GLY A 314 -21.71 -37.50 11.77
N GLY A 315 -22.91 -36.99 11.47
CA GLY A 315 -24.08 -37.01 12.37
C GLY A 315 -24.23 -35.70 13.19
N PRO A 316 -25.38 -35.55 13.91
CA PRO A 316 -25.70 -34.31 14.62
C PRO A 316 -24.71 -33.93 15.71
N SER A 317 -24.04 -34.92 16.36
CA SER A 317 -23.03 -34.76 17.41
C SER A 317 -21.61 -34.98 16.90
N GLY A 318 -21.40 -35.22 15.60
CA GLY A 318 -20.10 -35.49 15.02
C GLY A 318 -19.19 -34.25 14.90
N ALA A 319 -17.89 -34.47 14.70
CA ALA A 319 -16.88 -33.41 14.59
C ALA A 319 -17.18 -32.42 13.45
N ALA A 320 -17.77 -32.88 12.34
CA ALA A 320 -18.15 -32.00 11.23
C ALA A 320 -19.24 -31.00 11.63
N ALA A 321 -20.28 -31.44 12.34
CA ALA A 321 -21.35 -30.56 12.83
C ALA A 321 -20.81 -29.55 13.87
N ARG A 322 -19.93 -29.98 14.78
CA ARG A 322 -19.31 -29.10 15.79
C ARG A 322 -18.39 -28.05 15.19
N LEU A 323 -17.73 -28.36 14.07
CA LEU A 323 -16.86 -27.42 13.33
C LEU A 323 -17.61 -26.58 12.30
N GLY A 324 -18.92 -26.75 12.14
CA GLY A 324 -19.72 -26.08 11.11
C GLY A 324 -19.30 -26.43 9.67
N LEU A 325 -18.71 -27.63 9.47
CA LEU A 325 -18.18 -28.07 8.16
C LEU A 325 -19.01 -29.21 7.59
N LYS A 326 -19.08 -29.31 6.26
CA LYS A 326 -19.61 -30.51 5.59
C LYS A 326 -18.66 -31.69 5.86
N ARG A 327 -19.22 -32.91 6.04
CA ARG A 327 -18.45 -34.14 6.28
C ARG A 327 -17.32 -34.34 5.27
N THR A 328 -17.59 -34.11 3.99
CA THR A 328 -16.60 -34.22 2.91
C THR A 328 -15.46 -33.22 3.05
N THR A 329 -15.75 -32.00 3.48
CA THR A 329 -14.75 -30.95 3.71
C THR A 329 -13.84 -31.28 4.88
N LEU A 330 -14.40 -31.86 5.98
CA LEU A 330 -13.60 -32.29 7.11
C LEU A 330 -12.68 -33.45 6.74
N ILE A 331 -13.14 -34.45 6.02
CA ILE A 331 -12.33 -35.59 5.53
C ILE A 331 -11.19 -35.10 4.63
N ALA A 332 -11.45 -34.17 3.70
CA ALA A 332 -10.42 -33.58 2.86
C ALA A 332 -9.36 -32.84 3.67
N LYS A 333 -9.76 -32.07 4.69
CA LYS A 333 -8.83 -31.38 5.60
C LYS A 333 -8.03 -32.36 6.46
N MET A 334 -8.65 -33.43 6.99
CA MET A 334 -7.94 -34.48 7.72
C MET A 334 -6.86 -35.13 6.85
N LYS A 335 -7.18 -35.47 5.60
CA LYS A 335 -6.20 -36.01 4.64
C LYS A 335 -5.07 -35.03 4.37
N LYS A 336 -5.40 -33.74 4.16
CA LYS A 336 -4.41 -32.67 3.92
C LYS A 336 -3.46 -32.47 5.11
N PHE A 337 -3.93 -32.65 6.34
CA PHE A 337 -3.15 -32.43 7.57
C PHE A 337 -2.55 -33.71 8.16
N GLY A 338 -2.69 -34.86 7.50
CA GLY A 338 -2.19 -36.15 7.96
C GLY A 338 -2.81 -36.59 9.30
N ILE A 339 -4.10 -36.33 9.51
CA ILE A 339 -4.82 -36.70 10.73
C ILE A 339 -5.52 -38.04 10.53
N SER A 340 -5.08 -39.06 11.26
CA SER A 340 -5.70 -40.39 11.29
C SER A 340 -6.07 -40.77 12.72
N ARG A 341 -7.07 -41.64 12.87
CA ARG A 341 -7.47 -42.19 14.19
C ARG A 341 -6.32 -42.99 14.78
N PRO A 342 -5.92 -42.76 16.05
CA PRO A 342 -4.96 -43.60 16.74
C PRO A 342 -5.49 -45.04 16.80
N VAL A 343 -4.69 -46.00 16.37
CA VAL A 343 -5.00 -47.42 16.54
C VAL A 343 -4.73 -47.73 18.04
N PRO A 344 -5.66 -48.36 18.78
CA PRO A 344 -5.37 -48.81 20.12
C PRO A 344 -4.19 -49.78 20.05
N SER A 345 -3.14 -49.57 20.82
CA SER A 345 -2.10 -50.55 21.05
C SER A 345 -2.73 -51.72 21.80
N ASP A 346 -2.94 -52.85 21.15
CA ASP A 346 -3.32 -54.11 21.77
C ASP A 346 -2.14 -54.54 22.69
N ASP A 347 -2.43 -54.68 23.98
CA ASP A 347 -1.56 -55.30 24.95
C ASP A 347 -1.39 -56.80 24.63
N ARG A 348 -0.45 -57.11 23.73
CA ARG A 348 0.04 -58.47 23.50
C ARG A 348 1.54 -58.41 23.22
N ASP A 349 2.31 -58.19 24.27
CA ASP A 349 3.73 -58.57 24.27
C ASP A 349 4.23 -58.59 25.75
N VAL A 350 3.63 -59.49 26.55
CA VAL A 350 4.26 -59.99 27.76
C VAL A 350 3.99 -61.49 27.80
N LEU A 351 4.85 -62.25 27.23
CA LEU A 351 5.12 -63.68 27.52
C LEU A 351 5.86 -64.34 26.34
N THR A 352 7.16 -64.23 26.29
CA THR A 352 8.11 -65.27 25.83
C THR A 352 9.52 -64.73 25.95
N ASP A 353 10.01 -64.72 27.20
CA ASP A 353 11.45 -64.69 27.41
C ASP A 353 11.73 -65.82 28.43
N SER A 354 11.97 -66.99 27.85
CA SER A 354 12.71 -68.09 28.52
C SER A 354 12.81 -69.27 27.54
N LEU A 355 14.05 -69.64 27.28
CA LEU A 355 14.60 -70.85 26.70
C LEU A 355 15.32 -70.63 25.33
N GLN A 356 16.59 -70.39 25.36
CA GLN A 356 17.64 -71.34 25.03
C GLN A 356 18.99 -70.65 24.89
N ALA A 357 19.83 -71.02 25.87
CA ALA A 357 21.25 -70.77 25.85
C ALA A 357 21.96 -71.94 25.09
N GLY A 358 23.05 -71.59 24.43
CA GLY A 358 24.12 -72.47 24.13
C GLY A 358 24.37 -72.88 22.66
N PRO A 359 25.63 -73.28 22.34
CA PRO A 359 26.87 -72.53 22.47
C PRO A 359 27.66 -72.47 21.12
N ALA A 360 28.80 -71.78 21.17
CA ALA A 360 29.83 -71.55 20.20
C ALA A 360 30.33 -72.73 19.37
N ALA A 361 30.77 -72.42 18.13
CA ALA A 361 31.98 -72.95 17.41
C ALA A 361 32.22 -72.04 16.22
N SER A 362 33.27 -71.23 16.13
CA SER A 362 34.66 -71.41 15.68
C SER A 362 34.80 -71.91 14.24
N CYS A 363 35.67 -71.19 13.53
CA CYS A 363 36.46 -71.59 12.34
C CYS A 363 35.90 -71.24 10.96
N GLY A 364 36.78 -70.52 10.26
CA GLY A 364 36.87 -70.38 8.84
C GLY A 364 37.23 -68.99 8.39
#